data_59efe3f951362e5b79c6fc387c590edf
#
_entry.id   59efe3f951362e5b79c6fc387c590edf
#
_cell.length_a   1.000
_cell.length_b   1.000
_cell.length_c   1.000
_cell.angle_alpha   90.00
_cell.angle_beta   90.00
_cell.angle_gamma   90.00
#
_symmetry.space_group_name_H-M   'P 1'
#
loop_
_entity.id
_entity.type
_entity.pdbx_description
1 polymer ?
#
loop_
_entity_poly.entity_id
_entity_poly.type
_entity_poly.pdbx_seq_one_letter_code
_entity_poly.pdbx_strand_id
1 'polypeptide(L)'
;MTMSNFARFGAAAVVALFAMSPWVGTANADDPPKAEIDAMRKALSKYEDPYVAVRDLYLSTVGCVHYDGSTMEGHLQYAKGAMGVHFVNLTIQGPPDPLKPNVLIYEPVGNKLKLVAAEWLVPLAVAKERPSLLGQPFQGPMEGHEPLIPQGFHHYDLHAWLFKDNPLGMFSPTNPDVSCKDAQFSLMEMPTKLVAAP
;
A
#
# COMPACT_ATOMS: atom_id res chain seq x y z
N MET A 1 15.46 -21.92 87.49
CA MET A 1 16.53 -21.62 86.56
C MET A 1 16.28 -22.42 85.25
N THR A 2 15.65 -21.84 84.26
CA THR A 2 15.42 -22.48 82.94
C THR A 2 15.55 -21.42 81.87
N MET A 3 16.57 -21.54 81.11
CA MET A 3 16.87 -20.63 80.00
C MET A 3 16.05 -21.06 78.75
N SER A 4 15.29 -20.15 78.21
CA SER A 4 14.51 -20.31 77.05
C SER A 4 15.33 -19.90 75.78
N ASN A 5 15.53 -20.85 74.84
CA ASN A 5 16.17 -20.60 73.58
C ASN A 5 15.12 -20.09 72.58
N PHE A 6 15.28 -18.85 72.10
CA PHE A 6 14.53 -18.32 70.98
C PHE A 6 15.25 -18.69 69.68
N ALA A 7 14.64 -19.53 68.87
CA ALA A 7 15.03 -19.79 67.51
C ALA A 7 14.53 -18.66 66.61
N ARG A 8 15.45 -17.99 65.91
CA ARG A 8 15.12 -17.00 64.84
C ARG A 8 14.98 -17.72 63.51
N PHE A 9 13.76 -17.73 62.97
CA PHE A 9 13.51 -18.13 61.58
C PHE A 9 13.79 -16.93 60.68
N GLY A 10 14.84 -17.03 59.88
CA GLY A 10 15.10 -16.08 58.79
C GLY A 10 14.24 -16.45 57.55
N ALA A 11 13.34 -15.55 57.19
CA ALA A 11 12.62 -15.67 55.94
C ALA A 11 13.50 -15.17 54.79
N ALA A 12 13.92 -16.07 53.92
CA ALA A 12 14.57 -15.72 52.65
C ALA A 12 13.52 -15.33 51.62
N ALA A 13 13.45 -14.03 51.29
CA ALA A 13 12.64 -13.56 50.17
C ALA A 13 13.34 -13.85 48.83
N VAL A 14 12.76 -14.76 48.07
CA VAL A 14 13.17 -15.01 46.70
C VAL A 14 12.55 -13.93 45.79
N VAL A 15 13.36 -12.97 45.37
CA VAL A 15 12.94 -11.98 44.36
C VAL A 15 13.09 -12.64 42.98
N ALA A 16 11.97 -13.05 42.39
CA ALA A 16 11.92 -13.50 41.00
C ALA A 16 11.99 -12.28 40.09
N LEU A 17 13.14 -12.06 39.46
CA LEU A 17 13.33 -11.10 38.40
C LEU A 17 12.69 -11.67 37.11
N PHE A 18 11.48 -11.21 36.79
CA PHE A 18 10.89 -11.41 35.49
C PHE A 18 11.64 -10.51 34.48
N ALA A 19 12.53 -11.10 33.71
CA ALA A 19 13.10 -10.45 32.54
C ALA A 19 11.99 -10.31 31.50
N MET A 20 11.40 -9.12 31.40
CA MET A 20 10.56 -8.74 30.26
C MET A 20 11.48 -8.60 29.04
N SER A 21 11.54 -9.61 28.19
CA SER A 21 12.12 -9.48 26.86
C SER A 21 11.26 -8.51 26.07
N PRO A 22 11.85 -7.45 25.49
CA PRO A 22 11.09 -6.60 24.58
C PRO A 22 10.75 -7.45 23.35
N TRP A 23 9.47 -7.64 23.08
CA TRP A 23 8.99 -8.12 21.81
C TRP A 23 9.28 -7.04 20.76
N VAL A 24 10.45 -7.08 20.16
CA VAL A 24 10.75 -6.37 18.93
C VAL A 24 10.33 -7.28 17.78
N GLY A 25 9.03 -7.34 17.56
CA GLY A 25 8.46 -7.94 16.36
C GLY A 25 8.39 -6.90 15.25
N THR A 26 9.52 -6.46 14.71
CA THR A 26 9.54 -5.92 13.36
C THR A 26 9.52 -7.12 12.42
N ALA A 27 8.34 -7.51 11.96
CA ALA A 27 8.25 -8.21 10.70
C ALA A 27 8.70 -7.19 9.64
N ASN A 28 10.00 -7.14 9.36
CA ASN A 28 10.48 -6.66 8.09
C ASN A 28 9.92 -7.66 7.08
N ALA A 29 8.86 -7.27 6.37
CA ALA A 29 8.62 -7.86 5.07
C ALA A 29 9.93 -7.61 4.31
N ASP A 30 10.68 -8.67 4.02
CA ASP A 30 11.92 -8.54 3.27
C ASP A 30 11.59 -7.77 1.99
N ASP A 31 12.35 -6.73 1.69
CA ASP A 31 12.21 -6.01 0.43
C ASP A 31 12.28 -7.04 -0.71
N PRO A 32 11.42 -6.92 -1.74
CA PRO A 32 11.46 -7.85 -2.86
C PRO A 32 12.85 -7.96 -3.45
N PRO A 33 13.25 -9.14 -3.94
CA PRO A 33 14.54 -9.31 -4.56
C PRO A 33 14.76 -8.27 -5.67
N LYS A 34 15.92 -7.58 -5.63
CA LYS A 34 16.25 -6.54 -6.62
C LYS A 34 16.03 -7.00 -8.06
N ALA A 35 16.33 -8.26 -8.35
CA ALA A 35 16.15 -8.85 -9.68
C ALA A 35 14.68 -8.85 -10.14
N GLU A 36 13.72 -9.06 -9.22
CA GLU A 36 12.29 -9.00 -9.53
C GLU A 36 11.85 -7.57 -9.82
N ILE A 37 12.28 -6.61 -9.01
CA ILE A 37 12.00 -5.18 -9.24
C ILE A 37 12.60 -4.70 -10.57
N ASP A 38 13.83 -5.09 -10.89
CA ASP A 38 14.48 -4.74 -12.17
C ASP A 38 13.74 -5.37 -13.36
N ALA A 39 13.24 -6.61 -13.22
CA ALA A 39 12.42 -7.25 -14.25
C ALA A 39 11.09 -6.51 -14.48
N MET A 40 10.42 -6.06 -13.39
CA MET A 40 9.20 -5.26 -13.48
C MET A 40 9.47 -3.92 -14.17
N ARG A 41 10.48 -3.18 -13.74
CA ARG A 41 10.89 -1.91 -14.37
C ARG A 41 11.14 -2.10 -15.86
N LYS A 42 11.89 -3.14 -16.24
CA LYS A 42 12.18 -3.46 -17.63
C LYS A 42 10.91 -3.77 -18.44
N ALA A 43 9.99 -4.56 -17.88
CA ALA A 43 8.75 -4.93 -18.57
C ALA A 43 7.81 -3.74 -18.78
N LEU A 44 7.79 -2.81 -17.79
CA LEU A 44 6.86 -1.68 -17.77
C LEU A 44 7.46 -0.39 -18.37
N SER A 45 8.78 -0.31 -18.62
CA SER A 45 9.44 0.88 -19.16
C SER A 45 8.86 1.38 -20.49
N LYS A 46 8.28 0.49 -21.30
CA LYS A 46 7.57 0.88 -22.53
C LYS A 46 6.41 1.85 -22.29
N TYR A 47 5.86 1.86 -21.07
CA TYR A 47 4.77 2.72 -20.66
C TYR A 47 5.23 4.08 -20.12
N GLU A 48 6.54 4.38 -20.12
CA GLU A 48 7.04 5.75 -19.95
C GLU A 48 6.50 6.67 -21.07
N ASP A 49 6.14 6.09 -22.22
CA ASP A 49 5.32 6.72 -23.24
C ASP A 49 3.83 6.43 -22.98
N PRO A 50 3.01 7.39 -22.53
CA PRO A 50 1.61 7.16 -22.21
C PRO A 50 0.77 6.80 -23.46
N TYR A 51 1.21 7.11 -24.67
CA TYR A 51 0.53 6.66 -25.90
C TYR A 51 0.61 5.13 -26.05
N VAL A 52 1.73 4.53 -25.62
CA VAL A 52 1.88 3.06 -25.60
C VAL A 52 0.91 2.45 -24.59
N ALA A 53 0.73 3.07 -23.42
CA ALA A 53 -0.24 2.62 -22.43
C ALA A 53 -1.68 2.65 -23.00
N VAL A 54 -2.08 3.76 -23.63
CA VAL A 54 -3.41 3.88 -24.26
C VAL A 54 -3.61 2.87 -25.38
N ARG A 55 -2.60 2.67 -26.25
CA ARG A 55 -2.64 1.64 -27.29
C ARG A 55 -2.83 0.23 -26.72
N ASP A 56 -2.21 -0.04 -25.56
CA ASP A 56 -2.30 -1.31 -24.87
C ASP A 56 -3.52 -1.36 -23.91
N LEU A 57 -4.53 -0.48 -24.12
CA LEU A 57 -5.83 -0.40 -23.44
C LEU A 57 -5.80 0.06 -21.98
N TYR A 58 -4.76 0.75 -21.54
CA TYR A 58 -4.77 1.49 -20.29
C TYR A 58 -5.45 2.84 -20.49
N LEU A 59 -6.62 3.03 -19.92
CA LEU A 59 -7.42 4.24 -20.08
C LEU A 59 -7.28 5.16 -18.87
N SER A 60 -7.02 6.45 -19.13
CA SER A 60 -6.84 7.45 -18.08
C SER A 60 -8.13 7.73 -17.32
N THR A 61 -8.04 7.85 -16.00
CA THR A 61 -9.10 8.39 -15.12
C THR A 61 -9.14 9.92 -15.13
N VAL A 62 -8.23 10.59 -15.85
CA VAL A 62 -7.99 12.04 -15.98
C VAL A 62 -7.67 12.78 -14.68
N GLY A 63 -8.19 12.36 -13.53
CA GLY A 63 -7.96 13.00 -12.24
C GLY A 63 -6.62 12.61 -11.62
N CYS A 64 -5.85 13.59 -11.15
CA CYS A 64 -4.69 13.36 -10.29
C CYS A 64 -5.15 13.29 -8.83
N VAL A 65 -5.05 12.11 -8.24
CA VAL A 65 -5.54 11.81 -6.88
C VAL A 65 -4.49 12.18 -5.84
N HIS A 66 -4.92 12.86 -4.78
CA HIS A 66 -4.07 13.16 -3.62
C HIS A 66 -4.87 13.13 -2.31
N TYR A 67 -4.15 12.97 -1.20
CA TYR A 67 -4.69 12.92 0.16
C TYR A 67 -4.01 13.95 1.04
N ASP A 68 -4.73 14.51 2.00
CA ASP A 68 -4.21 15.49 2.96
C ASP A 68 -3.63 14.85 4.24
N GLY A 69 -3.77 13.53 4.39
CA GLY A 69 -3.34 12.75 5.55
C GLY A 69 -4.38 12.68 6.66
N SER A 70 -5.61 13.12 6.42
CA SER A 70 -6.71 12.95 7.36
C SER A 70 -7.01 11.47 7.59
N THR A 71 -7.50 11.15 8.80
CA THR A 71 -7.81 9.80 9.22
C THR A 71 -9.28 9.68 9.62
N MET A 72 -9.89 8.53 9.34
CA MET A 72 -11.27 8.25 9.69
C MET A 72 -11.37 6.81 10.21
N GLU A 73 -12.14 6.60 11.31
CA GLU A 73 -12.35 5.27 11.87
C GLU A 73 -13.05 4.35 10.84
N GLY A 74 -12.57 3.11 10.72
CA GLY A 74 -13.10 2.14 9.76
C GLY A 74 -12.65 2.38 8.31
N HIS A 75 -11.69 3.29 8.08
CA HIS A 75 -11.16 3.62 6.76
C HIS A 75 -9.67 3.29 6.68
N LEU A 76 -9.17 3.12 5.47
CA LEU A 76 -7.73 3.02 5.23
C LEU A 76 -7.03 4.31 5.64
N GLN A 77 -5.80 4.18 6.11
CA GLN A 77 -4.97 5.32 6.50
C GLN A 77 -4.05 5.67 5.32
N TYR A 78 -4.30 6.82 4.70
CA TYR A 78 -3.43 7.36 3.66
C TYR A 78 -2.57 8.49 4.24
N ALA A 79 -1.26 8.35 4.16
CA ALA A 79 -0.37 9.45 4.50
C ALA A 79 -0.57 10.62 3.50
N LYS A 80 -0.29 11.84 3.95
CA LYS A 80 -0.31 13.00 3.06
C LYS A 80 0.63 12.80 1.87
N GLY A 81 0.09 12.97 0.66
CA GLY A 81 0.81 12.75 -0.60
C GLY A 81 -0.15 12.55 -1.76
N ALA A 82 0.38 12.23 -2.92
CA ALA A 82 -0.44 11.93 -4.08
C ALA A 82 -0.24 10.48 -4.54
N MET A 83 -1.26 9.93 -5.16
CA MET A 83 -1.15 8.71 -5.98
C MET A 83 -0.75 9.09 -7.41
N GLY A 84 -1.38 10.12 -7.98
CA GLY A 84 -1.19 10.53 -9.37
C GLY A 84 -2.42 10.27 -10.23
N VAL A 85 -2.22 10.23 -11.56
CA VAL A 85 -3.26 9.91 -12.55
C VAL A 85 -3.22 8.43 -12.86
N HIS A 86 -4.31 7.74 -12.63
CA HIS A 86 -4.43 6.29 -12.88
C HIS A 86 -4.81 6.03 -14.35
N PHE A 87 -4.14 5.06 -14.94
CA PHE A 87 -4.44 4.50 -16.26
C PHE A 87 -4.82 3.05 -16.05
N VAL A 88 -6.09 2.70 -16.25
CA VAL A 88 -6.66 1.41 -15.87
C VAL A 88 -6.89 0.54 -17.12
N ASN A 89 -6.48 -0.72 -17.05
CA ASN A 89 -6.74 -1.73 -18.07
C ASN A 89 -7.66 -2.82 -17.51
N LEU A 90 -8.96 -2.69 -17.77
CA LEU A 90 -9.99 -3.63 -17.31
C LEU A 90 -9.96 -5.00 -18.03
N THR A 91 -9.14 -5.15 -19.07
CA THR A 91 -8.98 -6.45 -19.76
C THR A 91 -8.00 -7.39 -19.06
N ILE A 92 -7.15 -6.85 -18.18
CA ILE A 92 -6.22 -7.63 -17.35
C ILE A 92 -6.98 -8.10 -16.11
N GLN A 93 -7.29 -9.38 -16.09
CA GLN A 93 -8.03 -10.03 -15.02
C GLN A 93 -7.30 -11.30 -14.56
N GLY A 94 -7.68 -11.81 -13.40
CA GLY A 94 -7.10 -13.03 -12.81
C GLY A 94 -6.15 -12.76 -11.66
N PRO A 95 -5.32 -13.75 -11.27
CA PRO A 95 -4.33 -13.57 -10.21
C PRO A 95 -3.34 -12.46 -10.54
N PRO A 96 -2.89 -11.67 -9.55
CA PRO A 96 -1.88 -10.64 -9.78
C PRO A 96 -0.60 -11.19 -10.40
N ASP A 97 -0.16 -10.59 -11.51
CA ASP A 97 1.11 -10.90 -12.18
C ASP A 97 2.04 -9.68 -12.04
N PRO A 98 3.23 -9.82 -11.45
CA PRO A 98 4.14 -8.69 -11.22
C PRO A 98 4.53 -7.96 -12.53
N LEU A 99 4.47 -8.64 -13.67
CA LEU A 99 4.82 -8.05 -14.96
C LEU A 99 3.61 -7.47 -15.72
N LYS A 100 2.39 -7.63 -15.19
CA LYS A 100 1.14 -7.21 -15.82
C LYS A 100 0.20 -6.52 -14.83
N PRO A 101 0.58 -5.36 -14.28
CA PRO A 101 -0.34 -4.57 -13.47
C PRO A 101 -1.56 -4.17 -14.30
N ASN A 102 -2.73 -4.10 -13.70
CA ASN A 102 -3.90 -3.59 -14.39
C ASN A 102 -4.10 -2.07 -14.20
N VAL A 103 -3.20 -1.42 -13.46
CA VAL A 103 -3.17 0.03 -13.31
C VAL A 103 -1.73 0.53 -13.45
N LEU A 104 -1.55 1.62 -14.20
CA LEU A 104 -0.32 2.40 -14.28
C LEU A 104 -0.57 3.77 -13.68
N ILE A 105 0.39 4.32 -12.96
CA ILE A 105 0.23 5.60 -12.28
C ILE A 105 1.23 6.60 -12.85
N TYR A 106 0.71 7.77 -13.22
CA TYR A 106 1.49 8.84 -13.80
C TYR A 106 1.45 10.10 -12.94
N GLU A 107 2.61 10.74 -12.78
CA GLU A 107 2.73 12.07 -12.25
C GLU A 107 2.64 13.10 -13.39
N PRO A 108 1.73 14.09 -13.33
CA PRO A 108 1.75 15.22 -14.24
C PRO A 108 2.91 16.15 -13.91
N VAL A 109 3.78 16.43 -14.89
CA VAL A 109 4.94 17.34 -14.76
C VAL A 109 4.97 18.28 -15.96
N GLY A 110 4.60 19.52 -15.76
CA GLY A 110 4.35 20.48 -16.85
C GLY A 110 3.23 19.96 -17.75
N ASN A 111 3.51 19.79 -19.04
CA ASN A 111 2.57 19.26 -20.02
C ASN A 111 2.80 17.76 -20.35
N LYS A 112 3.51 17.04 -19.47
CA LYS A 112 3.85 15.61 -19.67
C LYS A 112 3.32 14.76 -18.52
N LEU A 113 3.12 13.49 -18.82
CA LEU A 113 2.86 12.44 -17.85
C LEU A 113 4.13 11.61 -17.68
N LYS A 114 4.60 11.45 -16.45
CA LYS A 114 5.73 10.60 -16.10
C LYS A 114 5.23 9.36 -15.39
N LEU A 115 5.53 8.18 -15.88
CA LEU A 115 5.26 6.93 -15.20
C LEU A 115 6.02 6.94 -13.85
N VAL A 116 5.32 6.70 -12.74
CA VAL A 116 5.91 6.71 -11.40
C VAL A 116 5.69 5.39 -10.65
N ALA A 117 4.54 4.75 -10.87
CA ALA A 117 4.19 3.53 -10.17
C ALA A 117 3.33 2.59 -11.04
N ALA A 118 3.19 1.37 -10.57
CA ALA A 118 2.22 0.39 -11.03
C ALA A 118 1.32 -0.01 -9.85
N GLU A 119 0.10 -0.46 -10.17
CA GLU A 119 -0.86 -0.92 -9.17
C GLU A 119 -1.57 -2.17 -9.67
N TRP A 120 -1.89 -3.05 -8.75
CA TRP A 120 -2.73 -4.24 -8.97
C TRP A 120 -4.00 -4.08 -8.18
N LEU A 121 -5.12 -4.01 -8.87
CA LEU A 121 -6.45 -3.90 -8.31
C LEU A 121 -7.18 -5.22 -8.54
N VAL A 122 -7.66 -5.87 -7.46
CA VAL A 122 -8.35 -7.16 -7.50
C VAL A 122 -9.76 -7.00 -6.92
N PRO A 123 -10.81 -7.15 -7.77
CA PRO A 123 -12.18 -7.06 -7.31
C PRO A 123 -12.49 -8.12 -6.24
N LEU A 124 -13.16 -7.70 -5.16
CA LEU A 124 -13.56 -8.60 -4.07
C LEU A 124 -14.46 -9.75 -4.56
N ALA A 125 -15.25 -9.51 -5.61
CA ALA A 125 -16.13 -10.51 -6.21
C ALA A 125 -15.38 -11.76 -6.75
N VAL A 126 -14.10 -11.63 -7.07
CA VAL A 126 -13.28 -12.74 -7.58
C VAL A 126 -12.16 -13.17 -6.61
N ALA A 127 -11.87 -12.38 -5.59
CA ALA A 127 -10.88 -12.68 -4.57
C ALA A 127 -11.48 -13.61 -3.51
N LYS A 128 -11.01 -14.85 -3.42
CA LYS A 128 -11.41 -15.80 -2.37
C LYS A 128 -10.76 -15.53 -1.03
N GLU A 129 -9.61 -14.89 -1.06
CA GLU A 129 -8.78 -14.51 0.08
C GLU A 129 -8.00 -13.24 -0.28
N ARG A 130 -7.39 -12.60 0.72
CA ARG A 130 -6.55 -11.42 0.48
C ARG A 130 -5.37 -11.78 -0.41
N PRO A 131 -5.22 -11.16 -1.60
CA PRO A 131 -4.07 -11.40 -2.46
C PRO A 131 -2.76 -10.94 -1.83
N SER A 132 -1.64 -11.48 -2.31
CA SER A 132 -0.30 -10.98 -2.05
C SER A 132 0.53 -10.99 -3.31
N LEU A 133 1.50 -10.08 -3.42
CA LEU A 133 2.46 -9.99 -4.52
C LEU A 133 3.81 -9.56 -3.96
N LEU A 134 4.90 -10.18 -4.39
CA LEU A 134 6.25 -9.85 -3.90
C LEU A 134 6.38 -9.93 -2.37
N GLY A 135 5.67 -10.84 -1.71
CA GLY A 135 5.63 -10.96 -0.26
C GLY A 135 4.78 -9.89 0.45
N GLN A 136 4.18 -8.95 -0.30
CA GLN A 136 3.35 -7.88 0.26
C GLN A 136 1.87 -8.24 0.18
N PRO A 137 1.11 -8.19 1.29
CA PRO A 137 -0.33 -8.33 1.25
C PRO A 137 -0.97 -7.08 0.64
N PHE A 138 -2.02 -7.27 -0.16
CA PHE A 138 -2.81 -6.16 -0.68
C PHE A 138 -3.53 -5.41 0.43
N GLN A 139 -3.79 -4.14 0.23
CA GLN A 139 -4.62 -3.31 1.09
C GLN A 139 -6.12 -3.61 0.88
N GLY A 140 -6.94 -3.24 1.84
CA GLY A 140 -8.37 -3.50 1.79
C GLY A 140 -8.80 -4.77 2.55
N PRO A 141 -9.97 -5.37 2.23
CA PRO A 141 -10.85 -4.94 1.15
C PRO A 141 -11.52 -3.59 1.47
N MET A 142 -11.77 -2.81 0.43
CA MET A 142 -12.30 -1.45 0.54
C MET A 142 -13.37 -1.16 -0.51
N GLU A 143 -14.16 -0.11 -0.27
CA GLU A 143 -15.10 0.46 -1.25
C GLU A 143 -14.35 1.07 -2.45
N GLY A 144 -15.06 1.37 -3.53
CA GLY A 144 -14.51 2.12 -4.64
C GLY A 144 -14.23 3.58 -4.28
N HIS A 145 -13.39 4.23 -5.07
CA HIS A 145 -12.91 5.60 -4.90
C HIS A 145 -13.77 6.57 -5.74
N GLU A 146 -14.90 7.03 -5.19
CA GLU A 146 -15.72 8.04 -5.87
C GLU A 146 -14.95 9.36 -6.08
N PRO A 147 -15.15 10.03 -7.20
CA PRO A 147 -16.04 9.71 -8.32
C PRO A 147 -15.41 8.82 -9.39
N LEU A 148 -14.17 8.38 -9.26
CA LEU A 148 -13.43 7.67 -10.30
C LEU A 148 -13.82 6.20 -10.40
N ILE A 149 -14.06 5.57 -9.25
CA ILE A 149 -14.47 4.16 -9.13
C ILE A 149 -15.74 4.12 -8.29
N PRO A 150 -16.86 3.53 -8.79
CA PRO A 150 -18.12 3.49 -8.05
C PRO A 150 -17.96 2.88 -6.65
N GLN A 151 -18.57 3.47 -5.64
CA GLN A 151 -18.49 3.03 -4.23
C GLN A 151 -18.75 1.53 -4.06
N GLY A 152 -19.72 0.97 -4.79
CA GLY A 152 -20.05 -0.46 -4.74
C GLY A 152 -19.00 -1.40 -5.34
N PHE A 153 -17.95 -0.89 -5.95
CA PHE A 153 -16.85 -1.68 -6.47
C PHE A 153 -15.86 -2.00 -5.35
N HIS A 154 -16.13 -3.05 -4.60
CA HIS A 154 -15.26 -3.49 -3.52
C HIS A 154 -14.03 -4.22 -4.08
N HIS A 155 -12.84 -3.91 -3.54
CA HIS A 155 -11.57 -4.43 -4.08
C HIS A 155 -10.45 -4.48 -3.03
N TYR A 156 -9.39 -5.15 -3.41
CA TYR A 156 -8.05 -5.05 -2.83
C TYR A 156 -7.15 -4.35 -3.82
N ASP A 157 -6.16 -3.58 -3.36
CA ASP A 157 -5.12 -3.01 -4.20
C ASP A 157 -3.71 -3.15 -3.60
N LEU A 158 -2.71 -3.01 -4.44
CA LEU A 158 -1.31 -2.91 -4.06
C LEU A 158 -0.58 -1.97 -5.02
N HIS A 159 -0.03 -0.89 -4.48
CA HIS A 159 0.84 0.03 -5.21
C HIS A 159 2.30 -0.44 -5.18
N ALA A 160 3.07 -0.14 -6.23
CA ALA A 160 4.51 -0.30 -6.25
C ALA A 160 5.17 0.88 -6.98
N TRP A 161 5.95 1.68 -6.26
CA TRP A 161 6.67 2.85 -6.77
C TRP A 161 7.97 2.40 -7.46
N LEU A 162 7.84 2.01 -8.73
CA LEU A 162 8.93 1.43 -9.50
C LEU A 162 9.83 2.46 -10.18
N PHE A 163 9.30 3.64 -10.53
CA PHE A 163 9.96 4.66 -11.35
C PHE A 163 10.20 5.98 -10.62
N LYS A 164 9.77 6.08 -9.38
CA LYS A 164 10.01 7.21 -8.48
C LYS A 164 10.16 6.70 -7.06
N ASP A 165 11.21 7.09 -6.38
CA ASP A 165 11.41 6.73 -4.98
C ASP A 165 10.26 7.27 -4.12
N ASN A 166 9.90 6.50 -3.10
CA ASN A 166 8.89 6.89 -2.14
C ASN A 166 9.45 6.84 -0.73
N PRO A 167 9.58 7.98 -0.03
CA PRO A 167 10.13 8.00 1.33
C PRO A 167 9.26 7.26 2.35
N LEU A 168 7.98 6.97 2.01
CA LEU A 168 7.08 6.16 2.83
C LEU A 168 7.20 4.65 2.57
N GLY A 169 8.09 4.26 1.65
CA GLY A 169 8.30 2.86 1.22
C GLY A 169 7.68 2.55 -0.14
N MET A 170 8.28 1.55 -0.82
CA MET A 170 7.91 1.16 -2.19
C MET A 170 6.43 0.80 -2.35
N PHE A 171 5.80 0.24 -1.33
CA PHE A 171 4.41 -0.24 -1.38
C PHE A 171 3.41 0.67 -0.63
N SER A 172 3.84 1.87 -0.24
CA SER A 172 2.89 2.85 0.31
C SER A 172 1.91 3.32 -0.77
N PRO A 173 0.61 3.48 -0.45
CA PRO A 173 -0.38 3.90 -1.44
C PRO A 173 -0.17 5.34 -1.93
N THR A 174 0.41 6.20 -1.10
CA THR A 174 0.68 7.60 -1.44
C THR A 174 2.17 7.89 -1.44
N ASN A 175 2.58 8.90 -2.21
CA ASN A 175 3.95 9.40 -2.25
C ASN A 175 3.97 10.91 -2.03
N PRO A 176 4.62 11.43 -0.97
CA PRO A 176 4.69 12.86 -0.70
C PRO A 176 5.48 13.65 -1.74
N ASP A 177 6.34 12.96 -2.53
CA ASP A 177 7.15 13.57 -3.58
C ASP A 177 6.46 13.58 -4.95
N VAL A 178 5.23 13.02 -5.05
CA VAL A 178 4.37 13.14 -6.24
C VAL A 178 3.46 14.36 -6.09
N SER A 179 3.30 15.11 -7.18
CA SER A 179 2.54 16.37 -7.18
C SER A 179 1.44 16.40 -8.23
N CYS A 180 0.24 16.81 -7.83
CA CYS A 180 -0.88 17.08 -8.74
C CYS A 180 -0.95 18.53 -9.22
N LYS A 181 0.06 19.40 -8.93
CA LYS A 181 0.03 20.84 -9.25
C LYS A 181 -0.09 21.15 -10.74
N ASP A 182 0.46 20.27 -11.60
CA ASP A 182 0.46 20.44 -13.04
C ASP A 182 -0.67 19.63 -13.71
N ALA A 183 -1.55 18.99 -12.91
CA ALA A 183 -2.69 18.28 -13.45
C ALA A 183 -3.78 19.23 -13.94
N GLN A 184 -4.45 18.87 -15.04
CA GLN A 184 -5.65 19.59 -15.49
C GLN A 184 -6.81 19.41 -14.49
N PHE A 185 -6.93 18.23 -13.92
CA PHE A 185 -7.92 17.90 -12.88
C PHE A 185 -7.18 17.32 -11.67
N SER A 186 -7.30 17.97 -10.54
CA SER A 186 -6.76 17.51 -9.26
C SER A 186 -7.93 17.13 -8.34
N LEU A 187 -7.85 15.95 -7.74
CA LEU A 187 -8.89 15.39 -6.91
C LEU A 187 -8.31 15.06 -5.53
N MET A 188 -8.76 15.79 -4.51
CA MET A 188 -8.50 15.41 -3.13
C MET A 188 -9.55 14.39 -2.71
N GLU A 189 -9.11 13.17 -2.46
CA GLU A 189 -9.98 12.09 -1.99
C GLU A 189 -10.00 12.00 -0.47
N MET A 190 -11.13 11.50 0.04
CA MET A 190 -11.26 11.10 1.44
C MET A 190 -10.73 9.67 1.62
N PRO A 191 -10.23 9.31 2.82
CA PRO A 191 -9.87 7.93 3.10
C PRO A 191 -10.97 6.94 2.74
N THR A 192 -10.61 5.84 2.10
CA THR A 192 -11.55 4.83 1.61
C THR A 192 -12.01 3.92 2.74
N LYS A 193 -13.31 3.65 2.79
CA LYS A 193 -13.91 2.81 3.83
C LYS A 193 -13.54 1.34 3.64
N LEU A 194 -13.15 0.70 4.73
CA LEU A 194 -12.92 -0.75 4.77
C LEU A 194 -14.26 -1.49 4.77
N VAL A 195 -14.30 -2.61 4.05
CA VAL A 195 -15.44 -3.53 4.03
C VAL A 195 -15.06 -4.88 4.62
N ALA A 196 -16.05 -5.71 4.93
CA ALA A 196 -15.78 -7.05 5.43
C ALA A 196 -15.14 -7.92 4.33
N ALA A 197 -14.14 -8.71 4.70
CA ALA A 197 -13.63 -9.76 3.83
C ALA A 197 -14.68 -10.87 3.65
N PRO A 198 -14.64 -11.63 2.53
CA PRO A 198 -15.57 -12.72 2.27
C PRO A 198 -15.39 -13.90 3.24
#